data_30ef2f53b9ed23d261a29ebf5078f306
#
_entry.id   30ef2f53b9ed23d261a29ebf5078f306
#
_cell.length_a   1.000
_cell.length_b   1.000
_cell.length_c   1.000
_cell.angle_alpha   90.00
_cell.angle_beta   90.00
_cell.angle_gamma   90.00
#
_symmetry.space_group_name_H-M   'P 1'
#
loop_
_entity.id
_entity.type
_entity.pdbx_description
1 polymer ?
#
loop_
_entity_poly.entity_id
_entity_poly.type
_entity_poly.pdbx_seq_one_letter_code
_entity_poly.pdbx_strand_id
1 'polypeptide(L)'
;MSAVEHRYEVTGHREIWSGRIFSVVSDDVTMPGGGTAIRDYVTHVGAVAVVALDDAGQVVLIRQYRHPVGRHLWELPAGLMDVRGEDLAVAAARELAEEADLTAGSMDVLVDLHSSPGFSNEVVRVFLARDLADVPAEQRHDRRDEEADLQVVRVDLDEAVRMVLAGEITNASCVAGLLAAARARETGFAELRRAEAPLPR
;
A
#
# COMPACT_ATOMS: atom_id res chain seq x y z
N MET A 1 -8.08 39.04 6.41
CA MET A 1 -9.21 38.50 5.61
C MET A 1 -8.80 37.06 5.25
N SER A 2 -9.50 36.07 5.80
CA SER A 2 -9.29 34.65 5.39
C SER A 2 -9.76 34.52 3.95
N ALA A 3 -8.89 34.09 3.05
CA ALA A 3 -9.28 33.76 1.68
C ALA A 3 -10.30 32.61 1.78
N VAL A 4 -11.47 32.79 1.18
CA VAL A 4 -12.45 31.70 1.05
C VAL A 4 -11.82 30.66 0.15
N GLU A 5 -11.57 29.46 0.69
CA GLU A 5 -11.02 28.34 -0.07
C GLU A 5 -12.02 27.95 -1.16
N HIS A 6 -11.55 27.79 -2.40
CA HIS A 6 -12.37 27.39 -3.53
C HIS A 6 -12.86 25.95 -3.34
N ARG A 7 -14.17 25.74 -3.50
CA ARG A 7 -14.74 24.41 -3.52
C ARG A 7 -14.76 23.86 -4.95
N TYR A 8 -14.00 22.82 -5.20
CA TYR A 8 -14.02 22.10 -6.47
C TYR A 8 -15.29 21.25 -6.55
N GLU A 9 -16.14 21.52 -7.55
CA GLU A 9 -17.40 20.79 -7.76
C GLU A 9 -17.32 20.02 -9.07
N VAL A 10 -17.74 18.76 -9.04
CA VAL A 10 -17.90 17.93 -10.24
C VAL A 10 -19.26 18.27 -10.86
N THR A 11 -19.26 18.86 -12.05
CA THR A 11 -20.44 19.25 -12.80
C THR A 11 -20.82 18.27 -13.90
N GLY A 12 -19.92 17.39 -14.27
CA GLY A 12 -20.13 16.29 -15.21
C GLY A 12 -19.20 15.12 -14.88
N HIS A 13 -19.69 13.89 -15.09
CA HIS A 13 -18.94 12.66 -14.85
C HIS A 13 -19.17 11.67 -15.99
N ARG A 14 -18.09 11.08 -16.49
CA ARG A 14 -18.13 10.05 -17.54
C ARG A 14 -17.17 8.91 -17.20
N GLU A 15 -17.66 7.68 -17.19
CA GLU A 15 -16.80 6.51 -17.21
C GLU A 15 -16.35 6.28 -18.66
N ILE A 16 -15.03 6.27 -18.87
CA ILE A 16 -14.41 6.06 -20.19
C ILE A 16 -14.13 4.59 -20.43
N TRP A 17 -13.65 3.90 -19.40
CA TRP A 17 -13.36 2.47 -19.45
C TRP A 17 -13.42 1.88 -18.04
N SER A 18 -13.85 0.62 -17.94
CA SER A 18 -13.91 -0.10 -16.66
C SER A 18 -13.30 -1.49 -16.82
N GLY A 19 -12.38 -1.83 -15.93
CA GLY A 19 -11.75 -3.14 -15.82
C GLY A 19 -12.07 -3.81 -14.49
N ARG A 20 -11.35 -4.88 -14.20
CA ARG A 20 -11.56 -5.70 -12.99
C ARG A 20 -11.08 -5.01 -11.72
N ILE A 21 -10.01 -4.20 -11.82
CA ILE A 21 -9.31 -3.61 -10.67
C ILE A 21 -9.51 -2.09 -10.63
N PHE A 22 -9.56 -1.43 -11.77
CA PHE A 22 -9.66 0.01 -11.87
C PHE A 22 -10.55 0.45 -13.03
N SER A 23 -11.01 1.71 -12.99
CA SER A 23 -11.70 2.36 -14.10
C SER A 23 -10.96 3.65 -14.48
N VAL A 24 -11.15 4.08 -15.73
CA VAL A 24 -10.73 5.41 -16.20
C VAL A 24 -11.98 6.28 -16.29
N VAL A 25 -11.95 7.43 -15.64
CA VAL A 25 -13.07 8.37 -15.59
C VAL A 25 -12.63 9.76 -16.01
N SER A 26 -13.60 10.57 -16.43
CA SER A 26 -13.41 11.95 -16.87
C SER A 26 -14.44 12.83 -16.19
N ASP A 27 -14.00 13.81 -15.41
CA ASP A 27 -14.85 14.76 -14.67
C ASP A 27 -14.69 16.18 -15.24
N ASP A 28 -15.83 16.88 -15.34
CA ASP A 28 -15.85 18.32 -15.55
C ASP A 28 -15.84 18.98 -14.16
N VAL A 29 -14.78 19.73 -13.83
CA VAL A 29 -14.54 20.27 -12.48
C VAL A 29 -14.46 21.80 -12.51
N THR A 30 -15.17 22.48 -11.58
CA THR A 30 -15.10 23.95 -11.45
C THR A 30 -13.72 24.41 -10.98
N MET A 31 -13.19 25.48 -11.58
CA MET A 31 -11.86 26.01 -11.29
C MET A 31 -11.89 27.33 -10.52
N PRO A 32 -10.88 27.67 -9.70
CA PRO A 32 -10.84 28.91 -8.90
C PRO A 32 -10.95 30.19 -9.71
N GLY A 33 -10.49 30.18 -10.96
CA GLY A 33 -10.59 31.34 -11.88
C GLY A 33 -11.93 31.47 -12.60
N GLY A 34 -12.93 30.62 -12.26
CA GLY A 34 -14.18 30.46 -13.00
C GLY A 34 -14.00 29.54 -14.22
N GLY A 35 -15.13 29.03 -14.73
CA GLY A 35 -15.12 28.04 -15.79
C GLY A 35 -14.89 26.60 -15.28
N THR A 36 -14.77 25.68 -16.22
CA THR A 36 -14.67 24.24 -15.96
C THR A 36 -13.45 23.67 -16.68
N ALA A 37 -12.79 22.69 -16.07
CA ALA A 37 -11.69 21.95 -16.68
C ALA A 37 -11.94 20.44 -16.58
N ILE A 38 -11.55 19.71 -17.61
CA ILE A 38 -11.64 18.26 -17.65
C ILE A 38 -10.51 17.68 -16.80
N ARG A 39 -10.84 16.63 -16.04
CA ARG A 39 -9.88 15.81 -15.27
C ARG A 39 -10.11 14.35 -15.58
N ASP A 40 -9.14 13.75 -16.31
CA ASP A 40 -9.10 12.33 -16.58
C ASP A 40 -8.23 11.65 -15.52
N TYR A 41 -8.75 10.62 -14.88
CA TYR A 41 -8.01 9.92 -13.83
C TYR A 41 -8.46 8.47 -13.68
N VAL A 42 -7.64 7.70 -12.98
CA VAL A 42 -7.90 6.29 -12.61
C VAL A 42 -8.60 6.26 -11.25
N THR A 43 -9.71 5.54 -11.18
CA THR A 43 -10.32 5.15 -9.90
C THR A 43 -9.88 3.74 -9.53
N HIS A 44 -9.44 3.57 -8.29
CA HIS A 44 -8.90 2.31 -7.77
C HIS A 44 -9.51 2.00 -6.40
N VAL A 45 -9.65 0.72 -6.06
CA VAL A 45 -10.23 0.29 -4.77
C VAL A 45 -9.32 0.56 -3.59
N GLY A 46 -8.03 0.84 -3.84
CA GLY A 46 -7.00 0.98 -2.83
C GLY A 46 -6.30 -0.34 -2.53
N ALA A 47 -5.25 -0.28 -1.71
CA ALA A 47 -4.47 -1.44 -1.30
C ALA A 47 -4.00 -1.33 0.15
N VAL A 48 -3.67 -2.47 0.74
CA VAL A 48 -2.95 -2.60 2.00
C VAL A 48 -1.57 -3.19 1.71
N ALA A 49 -0.58 -2.82 2.52
CA ALA A 49 0.76 -3.42 2.48
C ALA A 49 1.28 -3.61 3.91
N VAL A 50 2.23 -4.53 4.11
CA VAL A 50 2.69 -4.92 5.44
C VAL A 50 4.21 -4.88 5.53
N VAL A 51 4.75 -4.03 6.40
CA VAL A 51 6.11 -4.17 6.90
C VAL A 51 6.06 -5.21 8.03
N ALA A 52 6.40 -6.45 7.74
CA ALA A 52 6.52 -7.52 8.72
C ALA A 52 7.94 -7.49 9.31
N LEU A 53 8.05 -7.01 10.56
CA LEU A 53 9.32 -6.82 11.27
C LEU A 53 9.44 -7.84 12.40
N ASP A 54 10.45 -8.68 12.35
CA ASP A 54 10.72 -9.67 13.39
C ASP A 54 11.58 -9.12 14.56
N ASP A 55 11.71 -9.91 15.62
CA ASP A 55 12.49 -9.56 16.81
C ASP A 55 13.99 -9.43 16.55
N ALA A 56 14.48 -10.01 15.45
CA ALA A 56 15.87 -9.88 15.01
C ALA A 56 16.11 -8.58 14.23
N GLY A 57 15.07 -7.77 13.98
CA GLY A 57 15.14 -6.54 13.21
C GLY A 57 15.12 -6.76 11.69
N GLN A 58 14.71 -7.95 11.23
CA GLN A 58 14.60 -8.26 9.82
C GLN A 58 13.18 -7.97 9.31
N VAL A 59 13.08 -7.40 8.13
CA VAL A 59 11.83 -7.19 7.40
C VAL A 59 11.65 -8.23 6.31
N VAL A 60 10.41 -8.62 6.08
CA VAL A 60 10.05 -9.52 4.99
C VAL A 60 9.79 -8.72 3.73
N LEU A 61 10.49 -9.07 2.67
CA LEU A 61 10.30 -8.54 1.33
C LEU A 61 9.88 -9.66 0.39
N ILE A 62 9.02 -9.31 -0.56
CA ILE A 62 8.66 -10.18 -1.68
C ILE A 62 9.26 -9.62 -2.97
N ARG A 63 9.45 -10.48 -3.95
CA ARG A 63 9.88 -10.07 -5.29
C ARG A 63 8.96 -10.67 -6.31
N GLN A 64 8.27 -9.81 -7.08
CA GLN A 64 7.33 -10.24 -8.11
C GLN A 64 7.46 -9.43 -9.39
N TYR A 65 7.00 -9.99 -10.49
CA TYR A 65 6.97 -9.31 -11.78
C TYR A 65 5.81 -8.31 -11.85
N ARG A 66 6.09 -7.08 -12.26
CA ARG A 66 5.09 -6.04 -12.50
C ARG A 66 5.04 -5.69 -13.99
N HIS A 67 4.03 -6.20 -14.68
CA HIS A 67 3.90 -6.07 -16.13
C HIS A 67 3.93 -4.61 -16.62
N PRO A 68 3.25 -3.62 -16.00
CA PRO A 68 3.30 -2.23 -16.44
C PRO A 68 4.70 -1.60 -16.40
N VAL A 69 5.58 -2.13 -15.54
CA VAL A 69 6.97 -1.66 -15.38
C VAL A 69 7.94 -2.54 -16.18
N GLY A 70 7.52 -3.74 -16.59
CA GLY A 70 8.29 -4.69 -17.38
C GLY A 70 9.44 -5.36 -16.64
N ARG A 71 9.39 -5.41 -15.30
CA ARG A 71 10.46 -6.01 -14.47
C ARG A 71 9.97 -6.51 -13.13
N HIS A 72 10.80 -7.32 -12.46
CA HIS A 72 10.58 -7.70 -11.06
C HIS A 72 10.96 -6.54 -10.14
N LEU A 73 10.12 -6.28 -9.13
CA LEU A 73 10.34 -5.30 -8.09
C LEU A 73 10.44 -6.00 -6.73
N TRP A 74 11.25 -5.40 -5.82
CA TRP A 74 11.18 -5.70 -4.41
C TRP A 74 10.01 -4.91 -3.81
N GLU A 75 9.13 -5.61 -3.09
CA GLU A 75 7.88 -5.09 -2.56
C GLU A 75 7.64 -5.57 -1.14
N LEU A 76 6.67 -4.99 -0.46
CA LEU A 76 6.08 -5.52 0.77
C LEU A 76 4.98 -6.51 0.38
N PRO A 77 4.66 -7.52 1.22
CA PRO A 77 3.39 -8.25 1.11
C PRO A 77 2.23 -7.27 1.04
N ALA A 78 1.36 -7.39 0.03
CA ALA A 78 0.35 -6.38 -0.27
C ALA A 78 -0.79 -6.92 -1.12
N GLY A 79 -2.02 -6.46 -0.87
CA GLY A 79 -3.18 -6.80 -1.68
C GLY A 79 -4.24 -5.72 -1.73
N LEU A 80 -5.31 -6.00 -2.48
CA LEU A 80 -6.36 -5.04 -2.77
C LEU A 80 -7.37 -4.91 -1.62
N MET A 81 -7.95 -3.71 -1.47
CA MET A 81 -9.11 -3.45 -0.60
C MET A 81 -10.41 -3.75 -1.35
N ASP A 82 -10.54 -4.94 -1.94
CA ASP A 82 -11.64 -5.30 -2.84
C ASP A 82 -12.80 -6.06 -2.16
N VAL A 83 -12.60 -6.50 -0.91
CA VAL A 83 -13.65 -7.17 -0.13
C VAL A 83 -14.47 -6.12 0.62
N ARG A 84 -15.71 -5.94 0.19
CA ARG A 84 -16.58 -4.92 0.75
C ARG A 84 -16.86 -5.13 2.24
N GLY A 85 -16.46 -4.14 3.06
CA GLY A 85 -16.66 -4.15 4.51
C GLY A 85 -15.62 -4.96 5.29
N GLU A 86 -14.58 -5.47 4.63
CA GLU A 86 -13.43 -6.06 5.31
C GLU A 86 -12.66 -4.95 6.06
N ASP A 87 -12.26 -5.25 7.30
CA ASP A 87 -11.35 -4.38 8.04
C ASP A 87 -9.96 -4.39 7.38
N LEU A 88 -9.32 -3.22 7.24
CA LEU A 88 -8.05 -3.11 6.51
C LEU A 88 -6.90 -3.89 7.18
N ALA A 89 -6.92 -4.01 8.51
CA ALA A 89 -5.94 -4.82 9.22
C ALA A 89 -6.18 -6.32 9.00
N VAL A 90 -7.44 -6.74 8.83
CA VAL A 90 -7.80 -8.12 8.47
C VAL A 90 -7.32 -8.43 7.05
N ALA A 91 -7.56 -7.52 6.10
CA ALA A 91 -7.04 -7.65 4.73
C ALA A 91 -5.50 -7.76 4.74
N ALA A 92 -4.82 -6.88 5.47
CA ALA A 92 -3.36 -6.89 5.58
C ALA A 92 -2.82 -8.18 6.21
N ALA A 93 -3.48 -8.71 7.24
CA ALA A 93 -3.10 -9.99 7.86
C ALA A 93 -3.31 -11.17 6.92
N ARG A 94 -4.36 -11.16 6.11
CA ARG A 94 -4.65 -12.17 5.09
C ARG A 94 -3.55 -12.18 4.03
N GLU A 95 -3.20 -11.03 3.45
CA GLU A 95 -2.14 -10.91 2.45
C GLU A 95 -0.78 -11.33 2.99
N LEU A 96 -0.46 -10.99 4.25
CA LEU A 96 0.77 -11.43 4.92
C LEU A 96 0.84 -12.96 5.01
N ALA A 97 -0.30 -13.61 5.30
CA ALA A 97 -0.36 -15.06 5.38
C ALA A 97 -0.27 -15.73 3.99
N GLU A 98 -0.91 -15.16 2.96
CA GLU A 98 -0.94 -15.69 1.60
C GLU A 98 0.40 -15.53 0.89
N GLU A 99 1.02 -14.33 0.95
CA GLU A 99 2.24 -14.02 0.22
C GLU A 99 3.54 -14.33 0.97
N ALA A 100 3.52 -14.35 2.32
CA ALA A 100 4.74 -14.54 3.11
C ALA A 100 4.69 -15.73 4.08
N ASP A 101 3.58 -16.47 4.15
CA ASP A 101 3.37 -17.59 5.10
C ASP A 101 3.56 -17.17 6.57
N LEU A 102 3.14 -15.94 6.93
CA LEU A 102 3.32 -15.39 8.27
C LEU A 102 1.99 -14.89 8.86
N THR A 103 1.89 -14.99 10.18
CA THR A 103 0.88 -14.31 11.00
C THR A 103 1.55 -13.29 11.91
N ALA A 104 0.79 -12.32 12.42
CA ALA A 104 1.28 -11.29 13.33
C ALA A 104 0.46 -11.23 14.62
N GLY A 105 1.10 -11.08 15.76
CA GLY A 105 0.46 -10.88 17.06
C GLY A 105 0.06 -9.43 17.29
N SER A 106 0.70 -8.47 16.61
CA SER A 106 0.34 -7.04 16.67
C SER A 106 0.41 -6.39 15.30
N MET A 107 -0.48 -5.40 15.07
CA MET A 107 -0.54 -4.65 13.83
C MET A 107 -0.93 -3.20 14.11
N ASP A 108 -0.13 -2.25 13.63
CA ASP A 108 -0.34 -0.83 13.75
C ASP A 108 -0.28 -0.15 12.39
N VAL A 109 -0.98 0.97 12.20
CA VAL A 109 -0.86 1.76 10.96
C VAL A 109 0.47 2.50 10.97
N LEU A 110 1.30 2.19 9.99
CA LEU A 110 2.61 2.81 9.83
C LEU A 110 2.51 4.12 9.02
N VAL A 111 1.97 4.04 7.80
CA VAL A 111 1.80 5.20 6.94
C VAL A 111 0.66 4.97 5.93
N ASP A 112 -0.05 6.04 5.58
CA ASP A 112 -0.96 6.08 4.44
C ASP A 112 -0.33 6.93 3.33
N LEU A 113 -0.47 6.49 2.08
CA LEU A 113 0.06 7.22 0.93
C LEU A 113 -0.90 7.20 -0.24
N HIS A 114 -0.91 8.28 -1.00
CA HIS A 114 -1.48 8.35 -2.34
C HIS A 114 -0.36 8.07 -3.34
N SER A 115 -0.44 6.95 -4.08
CA SER A 115 0.64 6.50 -4.96
C SER A 115 0.91 7.46 -6.12
N SER A 116 -0.14 8.04 -6.70
CA SER A 116 -0.04 8.93 -7.86
C SER A 116 -1.19 9.95 -7.90
N PRO A 117 -1.26 10.91 -6.94
CA PRO A 117 -2.42 11.79 -6.75
C PRO A 117 -2.68 12.75 -7.91
N GLY A 118 -1.77 12.83 -8.88
CA GLY A 118 -1.94 13.62 -10.10
C GLY A 118 -2.87 12.98 -11.13
N PHE A 119 -3.08 11.66 -11.06
CA PHE A 119 -3.94 10.96 -12.01
C PHE A 119 -4.66 9.72 -11.47
N SER A 120 -4.54 9.42 -10.18
CA SER A 120 -5.23 8.30 -9.52
C SER A 120 -5.69 8.70 -8.12
N ASN A 121 -6.81 8.13 -7.68
CA ASN A 121 -7.29 8.24 -6.32
C ASN A 121 -6.82 7.08 -5.43
N GLU A 122 -5.88 6.25 -5.91
CA GLU A 122 -5.37 5.12 -5.14
C GLU A 122 -4.78 5.57 -3.80
N VAL A 123 -5.26 4.93 -2.73
CA VAL A 123 -4.68 5.01 -1.38
C VAL A 123 -4.08 3.66 -1.05
N VAL A 124 -2.85 3.66 -0.55
CA VAL A 124 -2.21 2.47 0.03
C VAL A 124 -2.00 2.70 1.51
N ARG A 125 -2.55 1.83 2.35
CA ARG A 125 -2.26 1.81 3.79
C ARG A 125 -1.15 0.79 4.06
N VAL A 126 -0.06 1.24 4.65
CA VAL A 126 1.03 0.37 5.10
C VAL A 126 0.89 0.12 6.60
N PHE A 127 0.82 -1.14 6.97
CA PHE A 127 0.84 -1.58 8.37
C PHE A 127 2.25 -2.00 8.79
N LEU A 128 2.55 -1.86 10.08
CA LEU A 128 3.65 -2.54 10.75
C LEU A 128 3.08 -3.77 11.45
N ALA A 129 3.55 -4.96 11.08
CA ALA A 129 3.24 -6.23 11.73
C ALA A 129 4.43 -6.70 12.57
N ARG A 130 4.17 -7.10 13.82
CA ARG A 130 5.18 -7.60 14.77
C ARG A 130 4.66 -8.85 15.48
N ASP A 131 5.50 -9.45 16.31
CA ASP A 131 5.20 -10.72 16.96
C ASP A 131 4.84 -11.79 15.93
N LEU A 132 5.75 -11.97 14.96
CA LEU A 132 5.53 -12.81 13.78
C LEU A 132 5.61 -14.29 14.15
N ALA A 133 4.72 -15.09 13.53
CA ALA A 133 4.76 -16.55 13.60
C ALA A 133 4.53 -17.15 12.22
N ASP A 134 5.12 -18.33 11.97
CA ASP A 134 4.93 -19.04 10.70
C ASP A 134 3.51 -19.63 10.61
N VAL A 135 2.90 -19.55 9.43
CA VAL A 135 1.68 -20.28 9.09
C VAL A 135 2.03 -21.78 9.01
N PRO A 136 1.29 -22.68 9.72
CA PRO A 136 1.49 -24.11 9.61
C PRO A 136 1.47 -24.60 8.16
N ALA A 137 2.35 -25.54 7.81
CA ALA A 137 2.53 -25.95 6.42
C ALA A 137 1.23 -26.42 5.73
N GLU A 138 0.33 -27.05 6.49
CA GLU A 138 -0.96 -27.55 6.03
C GLU A 138 -2.02 -26.44 5.82
N GLN A 139 -1.74 -25.22 6.26
CA GLN A 139 -2.63 -24.05 6.14
C GLN A 139 -2.08 -23.00 5.16
N ARG A 140 -0.91 -23.23 4.57
CA ARG A 140 -0.31 -22.29 3.63
C ARG A 140 -1.12 -22.18 2.35
N HIS A 141 -1.16 -20.96 1.83
CA HIS A 141 -1.82 -20.67 0.56
C HIS A 141 -1.07 -21.33 -0.61
N ASP A 142 -1.83 -21.88 -1.57
CA ASP A 142 -1.29 -22.43 -2.82
C ASP A 142 -1.15 -21.28 -3.84
N ARG A 143 0.02 -20.68 -3.92
CA ARG A 143 0.34 -19.54 -4.80
C ARG A 143 0.25 -19.96 -6.26
N ARG A 144 -0.51 -19.22 -7.05
CA ARG A 144 -0.78 -19.50 -8.47
C ARG A 144 -0.60 -18.26 -9.32
N ASP A 145 -0.64 -18.44 -10.62
CA ASP A 145 -0.54 -17.37 -11.63
C ASP A 145 0.66 -16.43 -11.35
N GLU A 146 0.42 -15.17 -11.05
CA GLU A 146 1.44 -14.16 -10.81
C GLU A 146 2.24 -14.38 -9.51
N GLU A 147 1.68 -15.16 -8.57
CA GLU A 147 2.33 -15.47 -7.30
C GLU A 147 3.19 -16.75 -7.35
N ALA A 148 3.09 -17.53 -8.43
CA ALA A 148 3.76 -18.84 -8.53
C ALA A 148 5.30 -18.75 -8.48
N ASP A 149 5.89 -17.63 -8.90
CA ASP A 149 7.32 -17.33 -8.88
C ASP A 149 7.73 -16.30 -7.82
N LEU A 150 6.80 -15.97 -6.90
CA LEU A 150 7.02 -15.01 -5.84
C LEU A 150 8.16 -15.46 -4.92
N GLN A 151 9.19 -14.64 -4.79
CA GLN A 151 10.32 -14.87 -3.90
C GLN A 151 10.13 -14.13 -2.59
N VAL A 152 10.24 -14.83 -1.47
CA VAL A 152 10.15 -14.24 -0.13
C VAL A 152 11.53 -14.26 0.50
N VAL A 153 11.99 -13.11 1.01
CA VAL A 153 13.29 -12.96 1.68
C VAL A 153 13.15 -12.19 2.98
N ARG A 154 14.05 -12.46 3.93
CA ARG A 154 14.23 -11.63 5.13
C ARG A 154 15.50 -10.80 4.96
N VAL A 155 15.40 -9.51 5.22
CA VAL A 155 16.49 -8.54 5.08
C VAL A 155 16.53 -7.69 6.34
N ASP A 156 17.71 -7.40 6.87
CA ASP A 156 17.84 -6.43 7.96
C ASP A 156 17.23 -5.08 7.56
N LEU A 157 16.51 -4.43 8.48
CA LEU A 157 15.80 -3.17 8.15
C LEU A 157 16.75 -2.06 7.70
N ASP A 158 17.96 -1.96 8.29
CA ASP A 158 18.93 -0.93 7.87
C ASP A 158 19.49 -1.26 6.49
N GLU A 159 19.69 -2.54 6.17
CA GLU A 159 20.09 -2.97 4.83
C GLU A 159 18.96 -2.71 3.82
N ALA A 160 17.69 -2.96 4.16
CA ALA A 160 16.56 -2.64 3.29
C ALA A 160 16.48 -1.12 3.00
N VAL A 161 16.73 -0.27 4.01
CA VAL A 161 16.84 1.18 3.83
C VAL A 161 18.02 1.53 2.91
N ARG A 162 19.16 0.87 3.06
CA ARG A 162 20.30 1.07 2.15
C ARG A 162 19.91 0.71 0.70
N MET A 163 19.19 -0.38 0.49
CA MET A 163 18.68 -0.79 -0.83
C MET A 163 17.73 0.25 -1.44
N VAL A 164 16.88 0.89 -0.62
CA VAL A 164 16.04 2.02 -1.06
C VAL A 164 16.91 3.18 -1.55
N LEU A 165 17.90 3.60 -0.75
CA LEU A 165 18.77 4.73 -1.09
C LEU A 165 19.68 4.44 -2.30
N ALA A 166 20.01 3.18 -2.53
CA ALA A 166 20.77 2.73 -3.69
C ALA A 166 19.89 2.59 -4.97
N GLY A 167 18.56 2.74 -4.87
CA GLY A 167 17.63 2.57 -5.99
C GLY A 167 17.38 1.11 -6.39
N GLU A 168 17.71 0.17 -5.53
CA GLU A 168 17.43 -1.26 -5.73
C GLU A 168 15.96 -1.58 -5.39
N ILE A 169 15.39 -0.89 -4.39
CA ILE A 169 13.97 -0.91 -4.05
C ILE A 169 13.34 0.37 -4.57
N THR A 170 12.36 0.25 -5.48
CA THR A 170 11.73 1.38 -6.16
C THR A 170 10.19 1.36 -6.10
N ASN A 171 9.57 0.32 -5.54
CA ASN A 171 8.13 0.28 -5.31
C ASN A 171 7.75 1.32 -4.25
N ALA A 172 6.77 2.18 -4.53
CA ALA A 172 6.46 3.35 -3.69
C ALA A 172 6.03 2.98 -2.26
N SER A 173 5.15 1.98 -2.08
CA SER A 173 4.70 1.55 -0.77
C SER A 173 5.83 0.87 0.02
N CYS A 174 6.69 0.10 -0.65
CA CYS A 174 7.87 -0.51 -0.05
C CYS A 174 8.87 0.56 0.43
N VAL A 175 9.20 1.52 -0.42
CA VAL A 175 10.07 2.66 -0.06
C VAL A 175 9.53 3.40 1.14
N ALA A 176 8.25 3.83 1.09
CA ALA A 176 7.62 4.59 2.16
C ALA A 176 7.53 3.78 3.47
N GLY A 177 7.13 2.51 3.38
CA GLY A 177 7.01 1.61 4.53
C GLY A 177 8.33 1.37 5.23
N LEU A 178 9.39 1.05 4.49
CA LEU A 178 10.73 0.80 5.05
C LEU A 178 11.30 2.04 5.75
N LEU A 179 11.22 3.20 5.11
CA LEU A 179 11.69 4.46 5.70
C LEU A 179 10.88 4.85 6.94
N ALA A 180 9.56 4.68 6.91
CA ALA A 180 8.68 4.93 8.04
C ALA A 180 8.96 3.96 9.20
N ALA A 181 9.18 2.67 8.93
CA ALA A 181 9.52 1.67 9.93
C ALA A 181 10.86 1.97 10.60
N ALA A 182 11.89 2.31 9.82
CA ALA A 182 13.19 2.71 10.35
C ALA A 182 13.06 3.95 11.26
N ARG A 183 12.27 4.95 10.86
CA ARG A 183 12.02 6.13 11.69
C ARG A 183 11.22 5.80 12.95
N ALA A 184 10.15 5.00 12.84
CA ALA A 184 9.33 4.62 13.99
C ALA A 184 10.09 3.76 15.01
N ARG A 185 11.04 2.93 14.56
CA ARG A 185 11.93 2.13 15.42
C ARG A 185 12.72 3.00 16.40
N GLU A 186 13.15 4.20 16.02
CA GLU A 186 13.90 5.12 16.88
C GLU A 186 13.12 5.56 18.13
N THR A 187 11.78 5.57 18.08
CA THR A 187 10.88 5.90 19.19
C THR A 187 10.23 4.67 19.83
N GLY A 188 10.73 3.48 19.50
CA GLY A 188 10.15 2.21 19.97
C GLY A 188 8.70 2.00 19.49
N PHE A 189 8.34 2.56 18.33
CA PHE A 189 7.00 2.48 17.72
C PHE A 189 5.86 3.14 18.54
N ALA A 190 6.19 3.99 19.51
CA ALA A 190 5.20 4.57 20.45
C ALA A 190 4.22 5.55 19.79
N GLU A 191 4.55 6.10 18.63
CA GLU A 191 3.77 7.14 17.93
C GLU A 191 2.86 6.58 16.85
N LEU A 192 2.80 5.26 16.66
CA LEU A 192 2.00 4.65 15.62
C LEU A 192 0.51 4.76 15.92
N ARG A 193 -0.28 4.89 14.86
CA ARG A 193 -1.74 4.88 14.94
C ARG A 193 -2.21 3.43 15.08
N ARG A 194 -3.32 3.24 15.80
CA ARG A 194 -3.95 1.92 15.94
C ARG A 194 -4.42 1.41 14.56
N ALA A 195 -4.52 0.09 14.44
CA ALA A 195 -4.94 -0.59 13.22
C ALA A 195 -6.29 -0.08 12.68
N GLU A 196 -7.23 0.26 13.58
CA GLU A 196 -8.58 0.72 13.24
C GLU A 196 -8.66 2.22 12.91
N ALA A 197 -7.53 2.94 12.90
CA ALA A 197 -7.53 4.36 12.57
C ALA A 197 -8.16 4.59 11.18
N PRO A 198 -9.04 5.61 11.01
CA PRO A 198 -9.66 5.87 9.71
C PRO A 198 -8.62 6.23 8.65
N LEU A 199 -8.93 5.92 7.38
CA LEU A 199 -8.15 6.43 6.25
C LEU A 199 -8.15 7.96 6.24
N PRO A 200 -7.09 8.61 5.71
CA PRO A 200 -7.08 10.06 5.49
C PRO A 200 -8.23 10.45 4.56
N ARG A 201 -8.87 11.60 4.85
CA ARG A 201 -9.97 12.16 4.04
C ARG A 201 -9.41 13.08 2.98
#